data_757f955948cafa249b4203301aa5005d
#
_entry.id   757f955948cafa249b4203301aa5005d
#
_cell.length_a   1.000
_cell.length_b   1.000
_cell.length_c   1.000
_cell.angle_alpha   90.00
_cell.angle_beta   90.00
_cell.angle_gamma   90.00
#
_symmetry.space_group_name_H-M   'P 1'
#
loop_
_entity.id
_entity.type
_entity.pdbx_description
1 polymer ?
#
loop_
_entity_poly.entity_id
_entity_poly.type
_entity_poly.pdbx_seq_one_letter_code
_entity_poly.pdbx_strand_id
1 'polypeptide(L)'
;MKRGDLVTIALQGDYGKPRPALVVQSDLFSEHPSVTVLPVTSELRDAPLFRVRLEAGASNNVQKTCDIMVDKAQSVSRERVGSVFGRVTDETMLEVNRSLAIFLGVI
;
A
#
# COMPACT_ATOMS: atom_id res chain seq x y z
N MET A 1 -0.48 12.88 4.32
CA MET A 1 -0.68 11.52 3.75
C MET A 1 -1.70 11.59 2.65
N LYS A 2 -1.35 11.05 1.50
CA LYS A 2 -2.18 11.08 0.30
C LYS A 2 -2.21 9.71 -0.36
N ARG A 3 -3.21 9.49 -1.20
CA ARG A 3 -3.30 8.27 -2.00
C ARG A 3 -2.03 8.12 -2.85
N GLY A 4 -1.40 6.96 -2.80
CA GLY A 4 -0.12 6.70 -3.47
C GLY A 4 1.09 6.85 -2.56
N ASP A 5 0.91 7.33 -1.35
CA ASP A 5 2.01 7.41 -0.39
C ASP A 5 2.32 6.04 0.20
N LEU A 6 3.60 5.81 0.44
CA LEU A 6 4.07 4.65 1.18
C LEU A 6 4.27 5.05 2.63
N VAL A 7 3.64 4.31 3.51
CA VAL A 7 3.61 4.61 4.95
C VAL A 7 3.99 3.38 5.75
N THR A 8 4.33 3.59 7.01
CA THR A 8 4.43 2.49 7.97
C THR A 8 3.11 2.35 8.69
N ILE A 9 2.74 1.13 8.99
CA ILE A 9 1.54 0.85 9.80
C ILE A 9 1.92 -0.08 10.96
N ALA A 10 1.25 0.10 12.09
CA ALA A 10 1.39 -0.76 13.25
C ALA A 10 0.17 -1.65 13.33
N LEU A 11 0.34 -2.96 13.09
CA LEU A 11 -0.76 -3.92 13.16
C LEU A 11 -0.87 -4.48 14.57
N GLN A 12 -2.08 -4.80 14.97
CA GLN A 12 -2.32 -5.43 16.24
C GLN A 12 -1.63 -6.80 16.29
N GLY A 13 -0.89 -7.07 17.35
CA GLY A 13 -0.15 -8.32 17.50
C GLY A 13 1.27 -8.29 16.96
N ASP A 14 1.68 -7.22 16.31
CA ASP A 14 3.03 -7.06 15.78
C ASP A 14 4.00 -6.44 16.78
N TYR A 15 3.60 -6.30 18.03
CA TYR A 15 4.43 -5.74 19.11
C TYR A 15 5.01 -4.37 18.77
N GLY A 16 4.23 -3.57 18.04
CA GLY A 16 4.64 -2.24 17.62
C GLY A 16 5.63 -2.20 16.46
N LYS A 17 5.97 -3.34 15.87
CA LYS A 17 6.87 -3.38 14.72
C LYS A 17 6.19 -2.80 13.49
N PRO A 18 6.72 -1.69 12.91
CA PRO A 18 6.09 -1.08 11.74
C PRO A 18 6.22 -1.95 10.49
N ARG A 19 5.18 -1.92 9.65
CA ARG A 19 5.15 -2.63 8.38
C ARG A 19 4.88 -1.63 7.26
N PRO A 20 5.49 -1.78 6.09
CA PRO A 20 5.22 -0.87 4.97
C PRO A 20 3.86 -1.17 4.34
N ALA A 21 3.21 -0.11 3.88
CA ALA A 21 1.92 -0.21 3.21
C ALA A 21 1.73 0.95 2.23
N LEU A 22 0.89 0.74 1.24
CA LEU A 22 0.54 1.74 0.24
C LEU A 22 -0.86 2.28 0.55
N VAL A 23 -1.00 3.59 0.63
CA VAL A 23 -2.30 4.24 0.84
C VAL A 23 -3.07 4.21 -0.47
N VAL A 24 -4.27 3.62 -0.44
CA VAL A 24 -5.15 3.56 -1.61
C VAL A 24 -6.49 4.25 -1.39
N GLN A 25 -6.76 4.72 -0.18
CA GLN A 25 -7.97 5.46 0.12
C GLN A 25 -7.99 6.79 -0.64
N SER A 26 -9.16 7.15 -1.17
CA SER A 26 -9.32 8.44 -1.86
C SER A 26 -9.01 9.60 -0.91
N ASP A 27 -8.38 10.64 -1.46
CA ASP A 27 -8.05 11.85 -0.70
C ASP A 27 -9.31 12.60 -0.25
N LEU A 28 -10.47 12.30 -0.84
CA LEU A 28 -11.75 12.84 -0.37
C LEU A 28 -12.04 12.46 1.09
N PHE A 29 -11.43 11.38 1.55
CA PHE A 29 -11.66 10.86 2.91
C PHE A 29 -10.43 11.06 3.79
N SER A 30 -9.71 12.16 3.60
CA SER A 30 -8.47 12.45 4.35
C SER A 30 -8.72 12.62 5.85
N GLU A 31 -9.94 12.94 6.24
CA GLU A 31 -10.32 13.12 7.66
C GLU A 31 -10.99 11.89 8.27
N HIS A 32 -11.17 10.84 7.48
CA HIS A 32 -11.82 9.62 7.95
C HIS A 32 -10.99 8.95 9.05
N PRO A 33 -11.62 8.39 10.09
CA PRO A 33 -10.87 7.78 11.20
C PRO A 33 -10.10 6.52 10.83
N SER A 34 -10.39 5.91 9.68
CA SER A 34 -9.63 4.77 9.20
C SER A 34 -9.04 5.04 7.82
N VAL A 35 -7.98 4.30 7.48
CA VAL A 35 -7.27 4.43 6.20
C VAL A 35 -7.19 3.06 5.55
N THR A 36 -7.62 2.97 4.29
CA THR A 36 -7.49 1.73 3.52
C THR A 36 -6.11 1.68 2.87
N VAL A 37 -5.40 0.59 3.12
CA VAL A 37 -4.04 0.40 2.65
C VAL A 37 -3.86 -0.99 2.05
N LEU A 38 -2.81 -1.13 1.23
CA LEU A 38 -2.35 -2.42 0.73
C LEU A 38 -0.98 -2.71 1.35
N PRO A 39 -0.83 -3.83 2.06
CA PRO A 39 0.49 -4.17 2.62
C PRO A 39 1.53 -4.39 1.52
N VAL A 40 2.77 -4.09 1.86
CA VAL A 40 3.92 -4.28 0.95
C VAL A 40 4.85 -5.29 1.60
N THR A 41 5.32 -6.26 0.82
CA THR A 41 6.18 -7.33 1.32
C THR A 41 7.43 -7.48 0.46
N SER A 42 8.55 -7.81 1.08
CA SER A 42 9.77 -8.19 0.36
C SER A 42 9.76 -9.65 -0.07
N GLU A 43 8.76 -10.40 0.34
CA GLU A 43 8.58 -11.79 -0.04
C GLU A 43 7.87 -11.85 -1.38
N LEU A 44 8.63 -12.05 -2.46
CA LEU A 44 8.14 -11.95 -3.82
C LEU A 44 7.35 -13.20 -4.22
N ARG A 45 6.29 -12.99 -5.01
CA ARG A 45 5.47 -14.07 -5.56
C ARG A 45 5.04 -13.70 -6.97
N ASP A 46 5.09 -14.66 -7.86
CA ASP A 46 4.62 -14.48 -9.23
C ASP A 46 3.10 -14.63 -9.26
N ALA A 47 2.40 -13.53 -9.06
CA ALA A 47 0.94 -13.49 -9.03
C ALA A 47 0.45 -12.15 -9.60
N PRO A 48 0.61 -11.92 -10.91
CA PRO A 48 0.37 -10.60 -11.51
C PRO A 48 -1.06 -10.09 -11.42
N LEU A 49 -2.04 -10.96 -11.18
CA LEU A 49 -3.43 -10.51 -11.05
C LEU A 49 -3.70 -9.78 -9.72
N PHE A 50 -2.93 -10.10 -8.67
CA PHE A 50 -3.16 -9.47 -7.37
C PHE A 50 -1.88 -9.04 -6.64
N ARG A 51 -0.75 -9.05 -7.34
CA ARG A 51 0.51 -8.52 -6.84
C ARG A 51 1.04 -7.50 -7.83
N VAL A 52 1.42 -6.32 -7.36
CA VAL A 52 2.06 -5.30 -8.21
C VAL A 52 3.51 -5.19 -7.74
N ARG A 53 4.44 -5.47 -8.66
CA ARG A 53 5.87 -5.44 -8.39
C ARG A 53 6.34 -4.00 -8.28
N LEU A 54 7.11 -3.69 -7.24
CA LEU A 54 7.66 -2.37 -6.99
C LEU A 54 9.17 -2.48 -6.90
N GLU A 55 9.87 -1.90 -7.88
CA GLU A 55 11.33 -1.88 -7.90
C GLU A 55 11.85 -0.80 -6.96
N ALA A 56 12.99 -1.06 -6.34
CA ALA A 56 13.66 -0.08 -5.50
C ALA A 56 14.02 1.17 -6.31
N GLY A 57 13.78 2.34 -5.76
CA GLY A 57 14.07 3.58 -6.45
C GLY A 57 14.14 4.76 -5.49
N ALA A 58 14.73 5.86 -5.97
CA ALA A 58 14.97 7.03 -5.14
C ALA A 58 13.66 7.68 -4.66
N SER A 59 12.64 7.73 -5.52
CA SER A 59 11.39 8.42 -5.19
C SER A 59 10.50 7.64 -4.23
N ASN A 60 10.63 6.32 -4.18
CA ASN A 60 9.79 5.50 -3.31
C ASN A 60 10.48 5.12 -1.99
N ASN A 61 11.78 5.35 -1.89
CA ASN A 61 12.57 5.02 -0.69
C ASN A 61 12.52 3.55 -0.30
N VAL A 62 12.23 2.67 -1.26
CA VAL A 62 12.22 1.23 -1.04
C VAL A 62 13.63 0.70 -1.25
N GLN A 63 14.12 -0.10 -0.30
CA GLN A 63 15.52 -0.55 -0.30
C GLN A 63 15.76 -1.74 -1.23
N LYS A 64 14.75 -2.51 -1.53
CA LYS A 64 14.84 -3.66 -2.43
C LYS A 64 13.49 -3.91 -3.09
N THR A 65 13.49 -4.69 -4.16
CA THR A 65 12.27 -5.08 -4.86
C THR A 65 11.27 -5.70 -3.90
N CYS A 66 10.02 -5.29 -4.00
CA CYS A 66 8.95 -5.81 -3.15
C CYS A 66 7.65 -5.93 -3.95
N ASP A 67 6.65 -6.53 -3.35
CA ASP A 67 5.31 -6.69 -3.93
C ASP A 67 4.29 -5.92 -3.11
N ILE A 68 3.41 -5.21 -3.81
CA ILE A 68 2.20 -4.62 -3.23
C ILE A 68 1.13 -5.71 -3.27
N MET A 69 0.59 -6.06 -2.11
CA MET A 69 -0.38 -7.17 -2.00
C MET A 69 -1.80 -6.64 -2.13
N VAL A 70 -2.29 -6.63 -3.37
CA VAL A 70 -3.63 -6.09 -3.68
C VAL A 70 -4.73 -6.93 -3.04
N ASP A 71 -4.52 -8.24 -2.92
CA ASP A 71 -5.49 -9.17 -2.32
C ASP A 71 -5.60 -9.04 -0.81
N LYS A 72 -4.77 -8.21 -0.18
CA LYS A 72 -4.75 -8.05 1.27
C LYS A 72 -5.12 -6.64 1.71
N ALA A 73 -5.96 -5.98 0.92
CA ALA A 73 -6.46 -4.66 1.26
C ALA A 73 -7.09 -4.69 2.65
N GLN A 74 -6.76 -3.71 3.46
CA GLN A 74 -7.28 -3.64 4.81
C GLN A 74 -7.45 -2.20 5.28
N SER A 75 -8.35 -2.04 6.23
CA SER A 75 -8.62 -0.76 6.87
C SER A 75 -7.90 -0.75 8.20
N VAL A 76 -7.11 0.29 8.45
CA VAL A 76 -6.41 0.46 9.72
C VAL A 76 -6.85 1.76 10.35
N SER A 77 -6.82 1.83 11.68
CA SER A 77 -7.08 3.07 12.40
C SER A 77 -6.03 4.11 11.99
N ARG A 78 -6.47 5.36 11.77
CA ARG A 78 -5.56 6.43 11.35
C ARG A 78 -4.40 6.61 12.34
N GLU A 79 -4.64 6.41 13.62
CA GLU A 79 -3.60 6.52 14.65
C GLU A 79 -2.53 5.43 14.55
N ARG A 80 -2.80 4.36 13.81
CA ARG A 80 -1.82 3.28 13.57
C ARG A 80 -0.96 3.53 12.35
N VAL A 81 -1.25 4.59 11.60
CA VAL A 81 -0.45 4.98 10.44
C VAL A 81 0.68 5.88 10.94
N GLY A 82 1.90 5.47 10.64
CA GLY A 82 3.09 6.21 11.04
C GLY A 82 3.57 7.16 9.95
N SER A 83 4.88 7.17 9.73
CA SER A 83 5.52 8.10 8.81
C SER A 83 5.24 7.76 7.35
N VAL A 84 5.10 8.80 6.52
CA VAL A 84 5.21 8.68 5.06
C VAL A 84 6.69 8.60 4.75
N PHE A 85 7.14 7.53 4.10
CA PHE A 85 8.56 7.39 3.80
C PHE A 85 8.86 7.45 2.30
N GLY A 86 7.85 7.41 1.45
CA GLY A 86 8.03 7.47 0.02
C GLY A 86 6.70 7.57 -0.70
N ARG A 87 6.77 7.45 -2.02
CA ARG A 87 5.58 7.56 -2.87
C ARG A 87 5.79 6.72 -4.12
N VAL A 88 4.75 6.07 -4.61
CA VAL A 88 4.83 5.35 -5.87
C VAL A 88 4.50 6.29 -7.03
N THR A 89 4.90 5.89 -8.25
CA THR A 89 4.63 6.67 -9.45
C THR A 89 3.16 6.56 -9.87
N ASP A 90 2.73 7.48 -10.74
CA ASP A 90 1.39 7.42 -11.30
C ASP A 90 1.19 6.14 -12.12
N GLU A 91 2.24 5.66 -12.81
CA GLU A 91 2.18 4.41 -13.56
C GLU A 91 1.91 3.23 -12.64
N THR A 92 2.60 3.19 -11.50
CA THR A 92 2.36 2.15 -10.50
C THR A 92 0.94 2.23 -9.95
N MET A 93 0.43 3.45 -9.71
CA MET A 93 -0.95 3.61 -9.24
C MET A 93 -1.97 3.14 -10.26
N LEU A 94 -1.71 3.31 -11.55
CA LEU A 94 -2.59 2.78 -12.60
C LEU A 94 -2.65 1.26 -12.55
N GLU A 95 -1.51 0.60 -12.35
CA GLU A 95 -1.47 -0.86 -12.19
C GLU A 95 -2.24 -1.30 -10.95
N VAL A 96 -2.04 -0.60 -9.83
CA VAL A 96 -2.74 -0.89 -8.58
C VAL A 96 -4.25 -0.72 -8.76
N ASN A 97 -4.68 0.38 -9.39
CA ASN A 97 -6.10 0.64 -9.64
C ASN A 97 -6.74 -0.48 -10.45
N ARG A 98 -6.07 -0.90 -11.51
CA ARG A 98 -6.57 -1.98 -12.37
C ARG A 98 -6.67 -3.30 -11.60
N SER A 99 -5.64 -3.63 -10.86
CA SER A 99 -5.59 -4.85 -10.07
C SER A 99 -6.66 -4.87 -8.97
N LEU A 100 -6.85 -3.74 -8.29
CA LEU A 100 -7.90 -3.58 -7.28
C LEU A 100 -9.29 -3.76 -7.90
N ALA A 101 -9.54 -3.13 -9.03
CA ALA A 101 -10.84 -3.21 -9.71
C ALA A 101 -11.15 -4.66 -10.09
N ILE A 102 -10.17 -5.38 -10.59
CA ILE A 102 -10.32 -6.79 -10.94
C ILE A 102 -10.57 -7.63 -9.68
N PHE A 103 -9.75 -7.44 -8.66
CA PHE A 103 -9.85 -8.24 -7.44
C PHE A 103 -11.18 -8.01 -6.71
N LEU A 104 -11.64 -6.77 -6.68
CA LEU A 104 -12.90 -6.42 -6.02
C LEU A 104 -14.13 -6.61 -6.92
N GLY A 105 -13.92 -6.90 -8.19
CA GLY A 105 -15.03 -7.13 -9.12
C GLY A 105 -15.80 -5.87 -9.48
N VAL A 106 -15.18 -4.71 -9.48
CA VAL A 106 -15.85 -3.43 -9.74
C VAL A 106 -15.67 -2.93 -11.17
N ILE A 107 -15.23 -3.80 -12.07
CA ILE A 107 -15.17 -3.50 -13.49
C ILE A 107 -15.88 -4.57 -14.30
#